data_6772c094199cf6d5d1611d3db80057c5
#
_entry.id   6772c094199cf6d5d1611d3db80057c5
#
_cell.length_a   1.000
_cell.length_b   1.000
_cell.length_c   1.000
_cell.angle_alpha   90.00
_cell.angle_beta   90.00
_cell.angle_gamma   90.00
#
_symmetry.space_group_name_H-M   'P 1'
#
loop_
_entity.id
_entity.type
_entity.pdbx_description
1 polymer ?
#
loop_
_entity_poly.entity_id
_entity_poly.type
_entity_poly.pdbx_seq_one_letter_code
_entity_poly.pdbx_strand_id
1 'polypeptide(L)'
;KKGLAPLQANSFISSVALRHSRDMLSGRTPFGHDGFHERIDRIRKHLGPIRVAAENVASGPMSAREVVDGWLHSPGHRRNIEGNFKLTGIGLARRGDGMIYFTQIFTR
;
A
#
# COMPACT_ATOMS: atom_id res chain seq x y z
N LYS A 1 16.51 6.39 1.73
CA LYS A 1 16.42 5.25 0.85
C LYS A 1 17.72 4.91 0.22
N LYS A 2 18.58 4.30 0.83
CA LYS A 2 19.77 3.56 0.35
C LYS A 2 20.28 3.96 -1.05
N GLY A 3 20.40 5.25 -1.32
CA GLY A 3 20.92 5.74 -2.60
C GLY A 3 19.91 5.81 -3.72
N LEU A 4 18.67 5.41 -3.50
CA LEU A 4 17.61 5.49 -4.50
C LEU A 4 16.93 6.85 -4.45
N ALA A 5 16.32 7.24 -5.56
CA ALA A 5 15.50 8.46 -5.61
C ALA A 5 14.33 8.34 -4.65
N PRO A 6 13.90 9.46 -4.03
CA PRO A 6 12.73 9.44 -3.16
C PRO A 6 11.47 9.01 -3.93
N LEU A 7 10.57 8.31 -3.24
CA LEU A 7 9.26 7.98 -3.79
C LEU A 7 8.41 9.25 -3.85
N GLN A 8 7.63 9.37 -4.92
CA GLN A 8 6.68 10.46 -5.05
C GLN A 8 5.28 9.95 -4.72
N ALA A 9 4.57 10.67 -3.87
CA ALA A 9 3.19 10.33 -3.54
C ALA A 9 2.30 10.63 -4.74
N ASN A 10 1.37 9.71 -5.02
CA ASN A 10 0.43 9.85 -6.11
C ASN A 10 -0.99 9.68 -5.58
N SER A 11 -1.84 10.66 -5.82
CA SER A 11 -3.18 10.68 -5.26
C SER A 11 -4.07 9.57 -5.83
N PHE A 12 -3.90 9.20 -7.10
CA PHE A 12 -4.69 8.12 -7.66
C PHE A 12 -4.30 6.78 -7.02
N ILE A 13 -3.00 6.53 -6.87
CA ILE A 13 -2.53 5.30 -6.21
C ILE A 13 -3.04 5.26 -4.77
N SER A 14 -3.02 6.40 -4.08
CA SER A 14 -3.56 6.47 -2.72
C SER A 14 -5.05 6.13 -2.68
N SER A 15 -5.83 6.57 -3.67
CA SER A 15 -7.25 6.24 -3.71
C SER A 15 -7.49 4.74 -3.92
N VAL A 16 -6.67 4.10 -4.73
CA VAL A 16 -6.75 2.65 -4.94
C VAL A 16 -6.37 1.91 -3.66
N ALA A 17 -5.31 2.36 -2.99
CA ALA A 17 -4.89 1.78 -1.72
C ALA A 17 -5.98 1.94 -0.64
N LEU A 18 -6.60 3.11 -0.58
CA LEU A 18 -7.67 3.37 0.38
C LEU A 18 -8.85 2.44 0.14
N ARG A 19 -9.24 2.24 -1.11
CA ARG A 19 -10.34 1.34 -1.43
C ARG A 19 -10.05 -0.07 -0.94
N HIS A 20 -8.81 -0.56 -1.13
CA HIS A 20 -8.45 -1.89 -0.63
C HIS A 20 -8.53 -1.96 0.89
N SER A 21 -8.04 -0.92 1.59
CA SER A 21 -8.14 -0.88 3.05
C SER A 21 -9.60 -0.91 3.51
N ARG A 22 -10.48 -0.19 2.82
CA ARG A 22 -11.92 -0.21 3.12
C ARG A 22 -12.53 -1.58 2.85
N ASP A 23 -12.12 -2.24 1.77
CA ASP A 23 -12.63 -3.55 1.42
C ASP A 23 -12.20 -4.60 2.45
N MET A 24 -10.96 -4.53 2.92
CA MET A 24 -10.51 -5.41 3.98
C MET A 24 -11.25 -5.15 5.29
N LEU A 25 -11.46 -3.88 5.62
CA LEU A 25 -12.14 -3.50 6.85
C LEU A 25 -13.58 -4.00 6.87
N SER A 26 -14.28 -3.91 5.75
CA SER A 26 -15.69 -4.32 5.66
C SER A 26 -15.87 -5.83 5.48
N GLY A 27 -14.78 -6.57 5.26
CA GLY A 27 -14.85 -7.99 4.97
C GLY A 27 -15.20 -8.31 3.53
N ARG A 28 -15.26 -7.32 2.66
CA ARG A 28 -15.52 -7.55 1.23
C ARG A 28 -14.39 -8.35 0.60
N THR A 29 -13.15 -8.13 1.05
CA THR A 29 -12.01 -8.98 0.71
C THR A 29 -11.35 -9.47 1.98
N PRO A 30 -10.69 -10.64 1.94
CA PRO A 30 -9.88 -11.08 3.08
C PRO A 30 -8.71 -10.12 3.32
N PHE A 31 -8.17 -10.15 4.52
CA PHE A 31 -6.92 -9.42 4.79
C PHE A 31 -5.81 -10.02 3.93
N GLY A 32 -5.11 -9.18 3.17
CA GLY A 32 -4.02 -9.62 2.33
C GLY A 32 -4.01 -8.92 0.98
N HIS A 33 -3.56 -9.63 -0.04
CA HIS A 33 -3.30 -9.06 -1.36
C HIS A 33 -4.30 -9.47 -2.43
N ASP A 34 -5.41 -10.09 -2.05
CA ASP A 34 -6.44 -10.47 -3.02
C ASP A 34 -6.85 -9.27 -3.85
N GLY A 35 -6.94 -9.45 -5.17
CA GLY A 35 -7.28 -8.38 -6.07
C GLY A 35 -6.11 -7.48 -6.46
N PHE A 36 -4.87 -7.88 -6.12
CA PHE A 36 -3.69 -7.08 -6.43
C PHE A 36 -3.58 -6.77 -7.94
N HIS A 37 -3.78 -7.77 -8.79
CA HIS A 37 -3.68 -7.55 -10.24
C HIS A 37 -4.71 -6.53 -10.73
N GLU A 38 -5.94 -6.61 -10.23
CA GLU A 38 -7.00 -5.67 -10.60
C GLU A 38 -6.65 -4.26 -10.13
N ARG A 39 -6.06 -4.13 -8.94
CA ARG A 39 -5.63 -2.81 -8.46
C ARG A 39 -4.55 -2.22 -9.35
N ILE A 40 -3.57 -3.03 -9.74
CA ILE A 40 -2.50 -2.56 -10.60
C ILE A 40 -3.03 -2.25 -12.01
N ASP A 41 -3.94 -3.04 -12.54
CA ASP A 41 -4.58 -2.74 -13.83
C ASP A 41 -5.31 -1.40 -13.79
N ARG A 42 -6.00 -1.10 -12.70
CA ARG A 42 -6.69 0.17 -12.54
C ARG A 42 -5.71 1.33 -12.54
N ILE A 43 -4.59 1.18 -11.85
CA ILE A 43 -3.55 2.20 -11.83
C ILE A 43 -2.94 2.36 -13.20
N ARG A 44 -2.67 1.25 -13.90
CA ARG A 44 -2.09 1.27 -15.24
C ARG A 44 -2.98 2.00 -16.24
N LYS A 45 -4.28 1.79 -16.15
CA LYS A 45 -5.23 2.48 -17.03
C LYS A 45 -5.24 3.97 -16.83
N HIS A 46 -4.98 4.42 -15.61
CA HIS A 46 -5.00 5.85 -15.28
C HIS A 46 -3.66 6.53 -15.51
N LEU A 47 -2.57 5.88 -15.15
CA LEU A 47 -1.23 6.49 -15.14
C LEU A 47 -0.33 6.04 -16.29
N GLY A 48 -0.72 4.99 -17.02
CA GLY A 48 0.10 4.47 -18.10
C GLY A 48 0.92 3.25 -17.67
N PRO A 49 1.89 2.84 -18.49
CA PRO A 49 2.59 1.58 -18.29
C PRO A 49 3.24 1.45 -16.92
N ILE A 50 3.14 0.27 -16.34
CA ILE A 50 3.77 -0.08 -15.08
C ILE A 50 4.62 -1.33 -15.34
N ARG A 51 5.89 -1.25 -14.97
CA ARG A 51 6.84 -2.36 -15.18
C ARG A 51 6.93 -3.23 -13.94
N VAL A 52 6.89 -2.62 -12.77
CA VAL A 52 7.03 -3.33 -11.49
C VAL A 52 6.06 -2.72 -10.49
N ALA A 53 5.46 -3.56 -9.68
CA ALA A 53 4.55 -3.10 -8.63
C ALA A 53 4.67 -3.98 -7.39
N ALA A 54 4.36 -3.40 -6.25
CA ALA A 54 4.36 -4.13 -4.98
C ALA A 54 3.33 -3.52 -4.03
N GLU A 55 3.00 -4.24 -2.97
CA GLU A 55 2.00 -3.81 -2.01
C GLU A 55 2.38 -4.28 -0.62
N ASN A 56 2.23 -3.40 0.36
CA ASN A 56 2.32 -3.75 1.78
C ASN A 56 0.94 -3.54 2.40
N VAL A 57 0.53 -4.46 3.26
CA VAL A 57 -0.72 -4.35 4.02
C VAL A 57 -0.45 -4.60 5.50
N ALA A 58 -1.28 -4.00 6.34
CA ALA A 58 -1.24 -4.23 7.78
C ALA A 58 -2.59 -3.92 8.39
N SER A 59 -2.84 -4.47 9.58
CA SER A 59 -4.02 -4.13 10.35
C SER A 59 -3.68 -4.16 11.84
N GLY A 60 -4.31 -3.28 12.60
CA GLY A 60 -4.12 -3.23 14.04
C GLY A 60 -4.43 -1.86 14.58
N PRO A 61 -4.43 -1.70 15.92
CA PRO A 61 -4.65 -0.41 16.57
C PRO A 61 -3.34 0.38 16.63
N MET A 62 -2.79 0.71 15.45
CA MET A 62 -1.48 1.33 15.32
C MET A 62 -1.56 2.63 14.54
N SER A 63 -0.62 3.53 14.77
CA SER A 63 -0.45 4.72 13.93
C SER A 63 0.27 4.35 12.64
N ALA A 64 0.20 5.25 11.64
CA ALA A 64 0.94 5.04 10.40
C ALA A 64 2.44 4.91 10.65
N ARG A 65 2.99 5.70 11.59
CA ARG A 65 4.41 5.61 11.93
C ARG A 65 4.76 4.24 12.48
N GLU A 66 3.93 3.71 13.37
CA GLU A 66 4.15 2.38 13.95
C GLU A 66 4.10 1.29 12.89
N VAL A 67 3.17 1.40 11.95
CA VAL A 67 3.05 0.43 10.87
C VAL A 67 4.28 0.45 9.96
N VAL A 68 4.73 1.63 9.55
CA VAL A 68 5.92 1.75 8.70
C VAL A 68 7.14 1.22 9.44
N ASP A 69 7.27 1.54 10.73
CA ASP A 69 8.37 1.04 11.54
C ASP A 69 8.35 -0.49 11.61
N GLY A 70 7.17 -1.07 11.81
CA GLY A 70 7.02 -2.52 11.80
C GLY A 70 7.37 -3.13 10.45
N TRP A 71 6.96 -2.49 9.36
CA TRP A 71 7.31 -2.95 8.01
C TRP A 71 8.81 -2.95 7.78
N LEU A 72 9.52 -1.94 8.29
CA LEU A 72 10.97 -1.85 8.15
C LEU A 72 11.70 -2.96 8.92
N HIS A 73 11.07 -3.56 9.91
CA HIS A 73 11.61 -4.68 10.65
C HIS A 73 11.15 -6.04 10.11
N SER A 74 10.36 -6.04 9.03
CA SER A 74 9.87 -7.26 8.39
C SER A 74 10.53 -7.37 7.01
N PRO A 75 11.36 -8.40 6.75
CA PRO A 75 12.16 -8.43 5.51
C PRO A 75 11.36 -8.26 4.23
N GLY A 76 10.21 -8.89 4.11
CA GLY A 76 9.38 -8.77 2.91
C GLY A 76 8.83 -7.37 2.70
N HIS A 77 8.26 -6.77 3.75
CA HIS A 77 7.72 -5.42 3.68
C HIS A 77 8.82 -4.39 3.48
N ARG A 78 9.94 -4.57 4.16
CA ARG A 78 11.08 -3.67 4.02
C ARG A 78 11.62 -3.70 2.61
N ARG A 79 11.69 -4.87 1.99
CA ARG A 79 12.15 -5.00 0.61
C ARG A 79 11.31 -4.15 -0.34
N ASN A 80 10.00 -4.07 -0.11
CA ASN A 80 9.15 -3.22 -0.92
C ASN A 80 9.45 -1.73 -0.70
N ILE A 81 9.56 -1.31 0.56
CA ILE A 81 9.83 0.10 0.87
C ILE A 81 11.17 0.55 0.29
N GLU A 82 12.19 -0.31 0.36
CA GLU A 82 13.53 0.01 -0.10
C GLU A 82 13.74 -0.36 -1.57
N GLY A 83 12.72 -0.86 -2.25
CA GLY A 83 12.82 -1.25 -3.64
C GLY A 83 12.94 -0.06 -4.57
N ASN A 84 13.29 -0.35 -5.83
CA ASN A 84 13.46 0.68 -6.85
C ASN A 84 12.10 1.02 -7.46
N PHE A 85 11.34 1.85 -6.76
CA PHE A 85 10.04 2.33 -7.23
C PHE A 85 10.07 3.84 -7.37
N LYS A 86 9.15 4.38 -8.17
CA LYS A 86 9.03 5.83 -8.40
C LYS A 86 7.85 6.43 -7.67
N LEU A 87 6.71 5.75 -7.72
CA LEU A 87 5.47 6.29 -7.18
C LEU A 87 4.96 5.41 -6.07
N THR A 88 4.25 6.02 -5.13
CA THR A 88 3.60 5.30 -4.05
C THR A 88 2.31 5.99 -3.66
N GLY A 89 1.40 5.22 -3.12
CA GLY A 89 0.20 5.74 -2.48
C GLY A 89 -0.10 4.91 -1.25
N ILE A 90 -0.65 5.55 -0.24
CA ILE A 90 -1.04 4.86 0.99
C ILE A 90 -2.46 5.25 1.32
N GLY A 91 -3.24 4.27 1.76
CA GLY A 91 -4.60 4.50 2.22
C GLY A 91 -4.83 3.76 3.52
N LEU A 92 -5.54 4.39 4.44
CA LEU A 92 -5.92 3.72 5.67
C LEU A 92 -7.39 3.91 5.94
N ALA A 93 -8.01 2.88 6.54
CA ALA A 93 -9.41 2.91 6.91
C ALA A 93 -9.52 2.52 8.38
N ARG A 94 -10.33 3.29 9.10
CA ARG A 94 -10.50 3.09 10.55
C ARG A 94 -11.85 2.47 10.85
N ARG A 95 -11.84 1.51 11.76
CA ARG A 95 -13.07 0.94 12.30
C ARG A 95 -13.35 1.61 13.65
N GLY A 96 -14.62 1.61 14.06
CA GLY A 96 -15.02 2.29 15.29
C GLY A 96 -14.37 1.79 16.57
N ASP A 97 -13.86 0.55 16.56
CA ASP A 97 -13.19 -0.04 17.71
C ASP A 97 -11.69 0.25 17.78
N GLY A 98 -11.18 1.12 16.92
CA GLY A 98 -9.77 1.48 16.90
C GLY A 98 -8.91 0.68 15.94
N MET A 99 -9.46 -0.36 15.32
CA MET A 99 -8.72 -1.10 14.30
C MET A 99 -8.54 -0.25 13.05
N ILE A 100 -7.33 -0.29 12.50
CA ILE A 100 -7.00 0.45 11.29
C ILE A 100 -6.41 -0.54 10.29
N TYR A 101 -6.85 -0.42 9.03
CA TYR A 101 -6.31 -1.21 7.93
C TYR A 101 -5.48 -0.29 7.05
N PHE A 102 -4.28 -0.74 6.71
CA PHE A 102 -3.30 0.04 5.95
C PHE A 102 -2.96 -0.68 4.66
N THR A 103 -2.87 0.07 3.58
CA THR A 103 -2.38 -0.44 2.29
C THR A 103 -1.43 0.58 1.71
N GLN A 104 -0.26 0.15 1.28
CA GLN A 104 0.67 0.98 0.53
C GLN A 104 1.02 0.26 -0.76
N ILE A 105 0.91 0.96 -1.88
CA ILE A 105 1.19 0.42 -3.21
C ILE A 105 2.37 1.18 -3.80
N PHE A 106 3.27 0.44 -4.43
CA PHE A 106 4.49 0.97 -5.04
C PHE A 106 4.49 0.61 -6.51
N THR A 107 4.89 1.56 -7.38
CA THR A 107 4.98 1.29 -8.81
C THR A 107 6.24 1.92 -9.43
N ARG A 108 6.65 1.33 -10.55
CA ARG A 108 7.69 1.91 -11.40
C ARG A 108 7.41 1.57 -12.86
#